data_1a93068fd409dfc34fd633ae1e35f5fd
#
_entry.id   1a93068fd409dfc34fd633ae1e35f5fd
#
_cell.length_a   1.000
_cell.length_b   1.000
_cell.length_c   1.000
_cell.angle_alpha   90.00
_cell.angle_beta   90.00
_cell.angle_gamma   90.00
#
_symmetry.space_group_name_H-M   'P 1'
#
loop_
_entity.id
_entity.type
_entity.pdbx_description
1 polymer ?
#
loop_
_entity_poly.entity_id
_entity_poly.type
_entity_poly.pdbx_seq_one_letter_code
_entity_poly.pdbx_strand_id
1 'polypeptide(L)'
;MKMIKRTIPVSLRRKLSSLHWRLIRSHYAWNTANPMIMNSKYAEDGILTNHIPAFLEDSKFIDSYSLGVSTGALNNHRGGISWRAYLNVKFAEHCLSVTGDFVECGVGKGLYSITICDYLGF
;
A
#
# COMPACT_ATOMS: atom_id res chain seq x y z
N MET A 1 -18.70 -33.68 -15.44
CA MET A 1 -17.36 -33.66 -14.79
C MET A 1 -17.22 -32.34 -14.02
N LYS A 2 -17.46 -32.32 -12.68
CA LYS A 2 -17.38 -31.11 -11.86
C LYS A 2 -15.91 -30.79 -11.59
N MET A 3 -15.41 -29.70 -12.15
CA MET A 3 -14.09 -29.17 -11.81
C MET A 3 -14.10 -28.64 -10.38
N ILE A 4 -13.43 -29.34 -9.47
CA ILE A 4 -13.18 -28.88 -8.10
C ILE A 4 -12.16 -27.74 -8.19
N LYS A 5 -12.63 -26.50 -8.10
CA LYS A 5 -11.75 -25.33 -7.92
C LYS A 5 -11.09 -25.44 -6.54
N ARG A 6 -9.91 -26.04 -6.47
CA ARG A 6 -9.08 -26.01 -5.25
C ARG A 6 -8.72 -24.56 -4.93
N THR A 7 -9.37 -24.01 -3.93
CA THR A 7 -9.08 -22.65 -3.44
C THR A 7 -7.77 -22.70 -2.65
N ILE A 8 -6.73 -22.11 -3.20
CA ILE A 8 -5.43 -22.01 -2.52
C ILE A 8 -5.61 -21.12 -1.28
N PRO A 9 -5.18 -21.53 -0.08
CA PRO A 9 -5.27 -20.74 1.14
C PRO A 9 -4.61 -19.36 0.98
N VAL A 10 -5.19 -18.32 1.60
CA VAL A 10 -4.71 -16.92 1.47
C VAL A 10 -3.25 -16.78 1.93
N SER A 11 -2.85 -17.50 2.97
CA SER A 11 -1.45 -17.53 3.46
C SER A 11 -0.48 -18.08 2.40
N LEU A 12 -0.89 -19.12 1.67
CA LEU A 12 -0.08 -19.70 0.60
C LEU A 12 -0.03 -18.79 -0.63
N ARG A 13 -1.14 -18.10 -0.95
CA ARG A 13 -1.16 -17.10 -2.01
C ARG A 13 -0.22 -15.93 -1.72
N ARG A 14 -0.16 -15.46 -0.47
CA ARG A 14 0.79 -14.40 -0.06
C ARG A 14 2.24 -14.85 -0.20
N LYS A 15 2.57 -16.05 0.25
CA LYS A 15 3.93 -16.62 0.10
C LYS A 15 4.31 -16.81 -1.38
N LEU A 16 3.38 -17.33 -2.20
CA LEU A 16 3.61 -17.52 -3.64
C LEU A 16 3.72 -16.17 -4.37
N SER A 17 2.93 -15.16 -4.00
CA SER A 17 3.04 -13.84 -4.60
C SER A 17 4.35 -13.16 -4.22
N SER A 18 4.81 -13.26 -2.98
CA SER A 18 6.09 -12.71 -2.56
C SER A 18 7.27 -13.39 -3.26
N LEU A 19 7.22 -14.72 -3.43
CA LEU A 19 8.19 -15.49 -4.21
C LEU A 19 8.17 -15.11 -5.69
N HIS A 20 6.99 -14.96 -6.27
CA HIS A 20 6.81 -14.55 -7.65
C HIS A 20 7.40 -13.14 -7.90
N TRP A 21 7.14 -12.19 -6.99
CA TRP A 21 7.73 -10.86 -7.06
C TRP A 21 9.25 -10.87 -6.85
N ARG A 22 9.75 -11.73 -5.97
CA ARG A 22 11.21 -11.89 -5.80
C ARG A 22 11.86 -12.46 -7.07
N LEU A 23 11.22 -13.41 -7.73
CA LEU A 23 11.69 -14.00 -9.00
C LEU A 23 11.60 -13.00 -10.16
N ILE A 24 10.48 -12.28 -10.30
CA ILE A 24 10.35 -11.22 -11.31
C ILE A 24 11.42 -10.15 -11.07
N ARG A 25 11.57 -9.71 -9.82
CA ARG A 25 12.57 -8.70 -9.44
C ARG A 25 13.99 -9.16 -9.74
N SER A 26 14.32 -10.43 -9.45
CA SER A 26 15.62 -11.00 -9.79
C SER A 26 15.83 -11.12 -11.30
N HIS A 27 14.79 -11.50 -12.04
CA HIS A 27 14.85 -11.61 -13.50
C HIS A 27 14.99 -10.25 -14.19
N TYR A 28 14.23 -9.25 -13.74
CA TYR A 28 14.39 -7.87 -14.23
C TYR A 28 15.74 -7.27 -13.85
N ALA A 29 16.20 -7.46 -12.62
CA ALA A 29 17.50 -7.01 -12.17
C ALA A 29 18.63 -7.67 -12.95
N TRP A 30 18.51 -8.97 -13.23
CA TRP A 30 19.48 -9.71 -14.03
C TRP A 30 19.51 -9.24 -15.49
N ASN A 31 18.35 -9.03 -16.10
CA ASN A 31 18.27 -8.65 -17.52
C ASN A 31 18.56 -7.17 -17.79
N THR A 32 18.35 -6.29 -16.83
CA THR A 32 18.49 -4.84 -17.05
C THR A 32 19.73 -4.26 -16.40
N ALA A 33 20.42 -5.01 -15.53
CA ALA A 33 21.55 -4.55 -14.70
C ALA A 33 21.29 -3.18 -14.06
N ASN A 34 20.00 -2.89 -13.73
CA ASN A 34 19.60 -1.59 -13.22
C ASN A 34 19.81 -1.52 -11.71
N PRO A 35 20.83 -0.78 -11.22
CA PRO A 35 21.12 -0.67 -9.79
C PRO A 35 19.96 -0.12 -8.98
N MET A 36 19.08 0.67 -9.60
CA MET A 36 17.92 1.24 -8.96
C MET A 36 16.91 0.17 -8.54
N ILE A 37 16.70 -0.85 -9.37
CA ILE A 37 15.77 -1.96 -9.03
C ILE A 37 16.36 -2.83 -7.92
N MET A 38 17.66 -3.11 -7.98
CA MET A 38 18.35 -3.97 -7.01
C MET A 38 18.39 -3.34 -5.61
N ASN A 39 18.56 -2.03 -5.52
CA ASN A 39 18.72 -1.28 -4.27
C ASN A 39 17.45 -0.55 -3.83
N SER A 40 16.30 -0.83 -4.45
CA SER A 40 15.06 -0.13 -4.10
C SER A 40 14.70 -0.35 -2.63
N LYS A 41 14.45 0.75 -1.93
CA LYS A 41 13.97 0.76 -0.53
C LYS A 41 12.45 0.66 -0.47
N TYR A 42 11.79 1.15 -1.51
CA TYR A 42 10.34 1.05 -1.67
C TYR A 42 10.01 0.71 -3.12
N ALA A 43 9.10 -0.26 -3.33
CA ALA A 43 8.68 -0.72 -4.65
C ALA A 43 7.23 -1.26 -4.56
N GLU A 44 6.25 -0.36 -4.53
CA GLU A 44 4.83 -0.69 -4.47
C GLU A 44 4.03 0.29 -5.33
N ASP A 45 2.92 -0.20 -5.88
CA ASP A 45 1.90 0.59 -6.54
C ASP A 45 2.45 1.59 -7.59
N GLY A 46 3.36 1.13 -8.42
CA GLY A 46 3.95 1.92 -9.51
C GLY A 46 5.06 2.88 -9.10
N ILE A 47 5.40 2.96 -7.82
CA ILE A 47 6.55 3.72 -7.35
C ILE A 47 7.74 2.80 -7.05
N LEU A 48 8.91 3.18 -7.57
CA LEU A 48 10.18 2.54 -7.28
C LEU A 48 11.19 3.62 -6.87
N THR A 49 11.77 3.48 -5.67
CA THR A 49 12.81 4.40 -5.20
C THR A 49 13.89 3.68 -4.40
N ASN A 50 15.12 4.16 -4.49
CA ASN A 50 16.26 3.76 -3.66
C ASN A 50 16.43 4.65 -2.42
N HIS A 51 15.65 5.71 -2.29
CA HIS A 51 15.57 6.50 -1.07
C HIS A 51 14.62 5.86 -0.08
N ILE A 52 14.83 6.07 1.21
CA ILE A 52 13.88 5.69 2.25
C ILE A 52 12.78 6.74 2.26
N PRO A 53 11.52 6.36 1.95
CA PRO A 53 10.42 7.33 1.99
C PRO A 53 10.10 7.71 3.43
N ALA A 54 9.93 9.01 3.69
CA ALA A 54 9.66 9.54 5.02
C ALA A 54 8.42 8.91 5.71
N PHE A 55 7.42 8.50 4.92
CA PHE A 55 6.22 7.87 5.48
C PHE A 55 6.47 6.49 6.11
N LEU A 56 7.56 5.81 5.77
CA LEU A 56 7.95 4.55 6.42
C LEU A 56 8.60 4.78 7.80
N GLU A 57 8.92 6.02 8.14
CA GLU A 57 9.49 6.42 9.42
C GLU A 57 8.48 7.17 10.31
N ASP A 58 7.32 7.55 9.75
CA ASP A 58 6.21 8.18 10.48
C ASP A 58 5.37 7.12 11.19
N SER A 59 5.67 6.87 12.47
CA SER A 59 4.98 5.85 13.27
C SER A 59 3.48 6.12 13.39
N LYS A 60 3.07 7.38 13.54
CA LYS A 60 1.65 7.76 13.60
C LYS A 60 0.93 7.38 12.30
N PHE A 61 1.56 7.66 11.16
CA PHE A 61 1.01 7.26 9.88
C PHE A 61 0.93 5.73 9.73
N ILE A 62 1.97 5.01 10.13
CA ILE A 62 2.00 3.54 10.02
C ILE A 62 0.85 2.91 10.82
N ASP A 63 0.62 3.39 12.05
CA ASP A 63 -0.46 2.90 12.91
C ASP A 63 -1.84 3.20 12.28
N SER A 64 -2.07 4.43 11.86
CA SER A 64 -3.34 4.84 11.21
C SER A 64 -3.57 4.10 9.89
N TYR A 65 -2.53 3.90 9.08
CA TYR A 65 -2.63 3.13 7.84
C TYR A 65 -2.93 1.65 8.12
N SER A 66 -2.33 1.07 9.15
CA SER A 66 -2.59 -0.31 9.56
C SER A 66 -4.04 -0.49 9.99
N LEU A 67 -4.61 0.50 10.69
CA LEU A 67 -6.04 0.53 11.03
C LEU A 67 -6.91 0.55 9.77
N GLY A 68 -6.61 1.42 8.81
CA GLY A 68 -7.31 1.47 7.52
C GLY A 68 -7.22 0.13 6.76
N VAL A 69 -6.06 -0.50 6.73
CA VAL A 69 -5.85 -1.81 6.08
C VAL A 69 -6.64 -2.92 6.78
N SER A 70 -6.85 -2.84 8.10
CA SER A 70 -7.59 -3.84 8.87
C SER A 70 -9.04 -4.03 8.42
N THR A 71 -9.62 -3.05 7.70
CA THR A 71 -10.95 -3.17 7.07
C THR A 71 -11.02 -4.24 5.98
N GLY A 72 -9.88 -4.77 5.57
CA GLY A 72 -9.77 -5.72 4.46
C GLY A 72 -9.87 -5.08 3.07
N ALA A 73 -9.70 -3.76 2.97
CA ALA A 73 -9.74 -3.04 1.70
C ALA A 73 -8.68 -3.56 0.70
N LEU A 74 -7.54 -4.02 1.20
CA LEU A 74 -6.43 -4.53 0.38
C LEU A 74 -6.40 -6.05 0.22
N ASN A 75 -7.43 -6.78 0.65
CA ASN A 75 -7.42 -8.25 0.59
C ASN A 75 -7.21 -8.83 -0.81
N ASN A 76 -7.58 -8.10 -1.85
CA ASN A 76 -7.42 -8.48 -3.26
C ASN A 76 -6.32 -7.70 -3.98
N HIS A 77 -5.62 -6.80 -3.30
CA HIS A 77 -4.51 -6.05 -3.87
C HIS A 77 -3.20 -6.83 -3.80
N ARG A 78 -2.37 -6.69 -4.83
CA ARG A 78 -1.06 -7.37 -4.92
C ARG A 78 0.09 -6.60 -4.27
N GLY A 79 -0.18 -5.55 -3.52
CA GLY A 79 0.82 -4.72 -2.86
C GLY A 79 0.17 -3.69 -1.98
N GLY A 80 0.98 -2.96 -1.24
CA GLY A 80 0.53 -1.83 -0.44
C GLY A 80 0.29 -0.59 -1.32
N ILE A 81 -0.47 0.35 -0.78
CA ILE A 81 -0.70 1.67 -1.36
C ILE A 81 -0.36 2.76 -0.35
N SER A 82 0.61 2.48 0.51
CA SER A 82 0.96 3.33 1.64
C SER A 82 1.35 4.74 1.22
N TRP A 83 2.09 4.90 0.13
CA TRP A 83 2.46 6.22 -0.37
C TRP A 83 1.25 7.08 -0.76
N ARG A 84 0.19 6.47 -1.38
CA ARG A 84 -1.06 7.19 -1.69
C ARG A 84 -1.79 7.60 -0.42
N ALA A 85 -1.90 6.68 0.53
CA ALA A 85 -2.52 6.96 1.81
C ALA A 85 -1.80 8.10 2.53
N TYR A 86 -0.46 8.09 2.52
CA TYR A 86 0.33 9.16 3.10
C TYR A 86 0.10 10.52 2.44
N LEU A 87 0.08 10.57 1.11
CA LEU A 87 -0.22 11.80 0.39
C LEU A 87 -1.61 12.33 0.75
N ASN A 88 -2.63 11.46 0.80
CA ASN A 88 -3.98 11.85 1.18
C ASN A 88 -4.03 12.40 2.61
N VAL A 89 -3.32 11.78 3.55
CA VAL A 89 -3.19 12.28 4.93
C VAL A 89 -2.54 13.66 4.95
N LYS A 90 -1.43 13.87 4.22
CA LYS A 90 -0.74 15.17 4.19
C LYS A 90 -1.56 16.26 3.50
N PHE A 91 -2.29 15.93 2.45
CA PHE A 91 -3.23 16.87 1.85
C PHE A 91 -4.37 17.21 2.80
N ALA A 92 -4.95 16.22 3.48
CA ALA A 92 -5.99 16.46 4.46
C ALA A 92 -5.49 17.33 5.62
N GLU A 93 -4.29 17.06 6.15
CA GLU A 93 -3.65 17.87 7.17
C GLU A 93 -3.47 19.34 6.70
N HIS A 94 -3.01 19.53 5.47
CA HIS A 94 -2.88 20.88 4.88
C HIS A 94 -4.23 21.58 4.74
N CYS A 95 -5.29 20.85 4.38
CA CYS A 95 -6.63 21.40 4.18
C CYS A 95 -7.37 21.73 5.49
N LEU A 96 -6.86 21.37 6.68
CA LEU A 96 -7.48 21.76 7.96
C LEU A 96 -7.60 23.28 8.15
N SER A 97 -6.74 24.04 7.46
CA SER A 97 -6.79 25.52 7.47
C SER A 97 -7.78 26.11 6.46
N VAL A 98 -8.40 25.29 5.63
CA VAL A 98 -9.34 25.70 4.57
C VAL A 98 -10.76 25.46 5.06
N THR A 99 -11.66 26.42 4.85
CA THR A 99 -13.08 26.26 5.18
C THR A 99 -13.74 25.30 4.23
N GLY A 100 -14.45 24.28 4.75
CA GLY A 100 -15.16 23.28 3.96
C GLY A 100 -15.17 21.92 4.63
N ASP A 101 -15.68 20.93 3.93
CA ASP A 101 -15.80 19.55 4.38
C ASP A 101 -14.89 18.63 3.58
N PHE A 102 -14.49 17.50 4.17
CA PHE A 102 -13.83 16.43 3.45
C PHE A 102 -14.84 15.52 2.79
N VAL A 103 -14.67 15.27 1.50
CA VAL A 103 -15.53 14.36 0.74
C VAL A 103 -14.68 13.31 0.05
N GLU A 104 -14.97 12.04 0.29
CA GLU A 104 -14.35 10.92 -0.40
C GLU A 104 -15.34 10.28 -1.37
N CYS A 105 -15.01 10.28 -2.67
CA CYS A 105 -15.76 9.58 -3.70
C CYS A 105 -15.21 8.17 -3.88
N GLY A 106 -16.08 7.15 -3.77
CA GLY A 106 -15.65 5.76 -3.94
C GLY A 106 -14.98 5.17 -2.70
N VAL A 107 -15.53 5.45 -1.53
CA VAL A 107 -15.01 5.06 -0.19
C VAL A 107 -14.61 3.58 -0.08
N GLY A 108 -15.28 2.68 -0.81
CA GLY A 108 -15.00 1.24 -0.74
C GLY A 108 -15.18 0.71 0.68
N LYS A 109 -14.10 0.20 1.28
CA LYS A 109 -14.08 -0.25 2.68
C LYS A 109 -13.49 0.79 3.65
N GLY A 110 -13.36 2.03 3.23
CA GLY A 110 -12.97 3.15 4.06
C GLY A 110 -11.49 3.24 4.42
N LEU A 111 -10.59 2.63 3.64
CA LEU A 111 -9.17 2.66 3.96
C LEU A 111 -8.66 4.09 4.15
N TYR A 112 -8.91 4.98 3.18
CA TYR A 112 -8.42 6.35 3.25
C TYR A 112 -9.14 7.16 4.32
N SER A 113 -10.48 7.09 4.38
CA SER A 113 -11.26 7.78 5.42
C SER A 113 -10.78 7.41 6.82
N ILE A 114 -10.65 6.12 7.12
CA ILE A 114 -10.20 5.64 8.44
C ILE A 114 -8.77 6.09 8.73
N THR A 115 -7.86 5.94 7.75
CA THR A 115 -6.48 6.37 7.92
C THR A 115 -6.38 7.88 8.20
N ILE A 116 -7.14 8.70 7.47
CA ILE A 116 -7.14 10.15 7.62
C ILE A 116 -7.75 10.54 8.98
N CYS A 117 -8.93 10.00 9.31
CA CYS A 117 -9.58 10.34 10.56
C CYS A 117 -8.74 9.98 11.78
N ASP A 118 -8.17 8.78 11.80
CA ASP A 118 -7.31 8.34 12.90
C ASP A 118 -6.03 9.17 12.98
N TYR A 119 -5.38 9.45 11.84
CA TYR A 119 -4.18 10.26 11.81
C TYR A 119 -4.43 11.70 12.27
N LEU A 120 -5.55 12.32 11.88
CA LEU A 120 -5.89 13.70 12.24
C LEU A 120 -6.55 13.81 13.63
N GLY A 121 -7.04 12.69 14.19
CA GLY A 121 -7.65 12.64 15.50
C GLY A 121 -9.11 13.10 15.52
N PHE A 122 -9.86 12.72 14.46
CA PHE A 122 -11.32 12.97 14.38
C PHE A 122 -12.11 11.88 15.07
#